data_02d6a2439759355c787a590badd80b21
#
_entry.id   02d6a2439759355c787a590badd80b21
#
_cell.length_a   1.000
_cell.length_b   1.000
_cell.length_c   1.000
_cell.angle_alpha   90.00
_cell.angle_beta   90.00
_cell.angle_gamma   90.00
#
_symmetry.space_group_name_H-M   'P 1'
#
loop_
_entity.id
_entity.type
_entity.pdbx_description
1 polymer ?
#
loop_
_entity_poly.entity_id
_entity_poly.type
_entity_poly.pdbx_seq_one_letter_code
_entity_poly.pdbx_strand_id
1 'polypeptide(L)'
;MYIQLIRNKPQGNAITGRLVIDSRWFCYTLERVGYQIPALCYHVAVTMSPKFKRLLPLVQNVHRRGYKAKGDKALRLGIRFHRGTRPEHSTGCILVVADNNPMPLHPTPYTLHPPQGRTAADVEKQLTDLILKAQNEHEEIILEVTDFTPGTQYGYDHPCPPELQMP
;
A
#
# COMPACT_ATOMS: atom_id res chain seq x y z
N MET A 1 -6.11 6.14 -11.87
CA MET A 1 -4.80 5.94 -11.18
C MET A 1 -4.69 4.49 -10.72
N TYR A 2 -3.60 3.84 -11.01
CA TYR A 2 -3.35 2.45 -10.63
C TYR A 2 -2.13 2.35 -9.71
N ILE A 3 -2.33 1.78 -8.54
CA ILE A 3 -1.31 1.65 -7.50
C ILE A 3 -1.04 0.17 -7.26
N GLN A 4 0.23 -0.24 -7.27
CA GLN A 4 0.65 -1.60 -6.96
C GLN A 4 1.49 -1.61 -5.69
N LEU A 5 1.09 -2.41 -4.72
CA LEU A 5 1.89 -2.78 -3.55
C LEU A 5 2.48 -4.17 -3.78
N ILE A 6 3.76 -4.21 -4.13
CA ILE A 6 4.49 -5.45 -4.38
C ILE A 6 5.31 -5.79 -3.14
N ARG A 7 4.90 -6.82 -2.42
CA ARG A 7 5.53 -7.27 -1.18
C ARG A 7 6.76 -8.12 -1.45
N ASN A 8 7.76 -7.98 -0.60
CA ASN A 8 8.88 -8.90 -0.51
C ASN A 8 8.54 -10.08 0.43
N LYS A 9 9.40 -11.11 0.44
CA LYS A 9 9.33 -12.19 1.42
C LYS A 9 9.42 -11.61 2.84
N PRO A 10 8.55 -12.04 3.76
CA PRO A 10 8.61 -11.61 5.16
C PRO A 10 9.97 -11.90 5.80
N GLN A 11 10.46 -10.96 6.60
CA GLN A 11 11.70 -11.09 7.39
C GLN A 11 11.42 -10.72 8.85
N GLY A 12 11.49 -11.68 9.74
CA GLY A 12 11.09 -11.50 11.14
C GLY A 12 9.62 -11.07 11.24
N ASN A 13 9.34 -9.92 11.86
CA ASN A 13 8.01 -9.35 11.98
C ASN A 13 7.68 -8.29 10.91
N ALA A 14 8.54 -8.12 9.90
CA ALA A 14 8.43 -7.10 8.87
C ALA A 14 8.14 -7.72 7.49
N ILE A 15 7.26 -7.07 6.75
CA ILE A 15 7.09 -7.24 5.31
C ILE A 15 7.45 -5.93 4.65
N THR A 16 8.55 -5.92 3.94
CA THR A 16 8.93 -4.80 3.10
C THR A 16 8.27 -4.90 1.75
N GLY A 17 8.09 -3.79 1.07
CA GLY A 17 7.49 -3.78 -0.26
C GLY A 17 7.85 -2.52 -1.05
N ARG A 18 7.34 -2.47 -2.25
CA ARG A 18 7.45 -1.33 -3.16
C ARG A 18 6.06 -0.87 -3.53
N LEU A 19 5.89 0.43 -3.54
CA LEU A 19 4.70 1.08 -4.09
C LEU A 19 5.04 1.62 -5.47
N VAL A 20 4.27 1.20 -6.46
CA VAL A 20 4.37 1.63 -7.86
C VAL A 20 3.08 2.34 -8.21
N ILE A 21 3.14 3.49 -8.84
CA ILE A 21 1.98 4.29 -9.27
C ILE A 21 2.08 4.51 -10.78
N ASP A 22 1.07 4.09 -11.53
CA ASP A 22 1.00 4.20 -12.99
C ASP A 22 2.33 3.79 -13.66
N SER A 23 2.80 2.57 -13.31
CA SER A 23 4.04 1.95 -13.78
C SER A 23 5.34 2.66 -13.37
N ARG A 24 5.30 3.61 -12.44
CA ARG A 24 6.49 4.28 -11.90
C ARG A 24 6.70 3.93 -10.44
N TRP A 25 7.91 3.51 -10.10
CA TRP A 25 8.24 3.29 -8.70
C TRP A 25 8.10 4.58 -7.90
N PHE A 26 7.34 4.51 -6.81
CA PHE A 26 7.05 5.68 -5.99
C PHE A 26 7.84 5.69 -4.67
N CYS A 27 7.75 4.61 -3.87
CA CYS A 27 8.45 4.52 -2.58
C CYS A 27 8.55 3.07 -2.09
N TYR A 28 9.30 2.88 -1.01
CA TYR A 28 9.25 1.65 -0.22
C TYR A 28 8.08 1.68 0.77
N THR A 29 7.63 0.48 1.12
CA THR A 29 6.59 0.26 2.12
C THR A 29 7.05 -0.72 3.19
N LEU A 30 6.39 -0.66 4.34
CA LEU A 30 6.63 -1.55 5.46
C LEU A 30 5.28 -1.94 6.08
N GLU A 31 5.09 -3.24 6.31
CA GLU A 31 3.92 -3.78 7.00
C GLU A 31 4.35 -4.73 8.12
N ARG A 32 3.47 -4.97 9.08
CA ARG A 32 3.71 -5.92 10.16
C ARG A 32 3.19 -7.30 9.81
N VAL A 33 4.03 -8.34 9.97
CA VAL A 33 3.64 -9.74 9.78
C VAL A 33 2.44 -10.09 10.66
N GLY A 34 1.45 -10.77 10.07
CA GLY A 34 0.21 -11.16 10.73
C GLY A 34 -0.87 -10.07 10.81
N TYR A 35 -0.52 -8.82 10.47
CA TYR A 35 -1.46 -7.69 10.47
C TYR A 35 -1.70 -7.11 9.06
N GLN A 36 -0.92 -7.53 8.07
CA GLN A 36 -1.06 -7.06 6.68
C GLN A 36 -2.46 -7.35 6.14
N ILE A 37 -2.90 -6.53 5.19
CA ILE A 37 -4.15 -6.76 4.47
C ILE A 37 -3.99 -7.92 3.47
N PRO A 38 -5.06 -8.60 3.08
CA PRO A 38 -5.00 -9.63 2.04
C PRO A 38 -4.42 -9.11 0.72
N ALA A 39 -3.78 -9.99 -0.04
CA ALA A 39 -3.34 -9.70 -1.42
C ALA A 39 -4.55 -9.74 -2.34
N LEU A 40 -5.16 -8.59 -2.55
CA LEU A 40 -6.39 -8.36 -3.33
C LEU A 40 -6.33 -6.96 -3.94
N CYS A 41 -7.39 -6.60 -4.65
CA CYS A 41 -7.61 -5.27 -5.16
C CYS A 41 -8.55 -4.46 -4.26
N TYR A 42 -8.27 -3.18 -4.14
CA TYR A 42 -8.99 -2.27 -3.25
C TYR A 42 -9.18 -0.91 -3.91
N HIS A 43 -10.29 -0.25 -3.59
CA HIS A 43 -10.41 1.18 -3.86
C HIS A 43 -9.66 1.99 -2.80
N VAL A 44 -9.11 3.12 -3.20
CA VAL A 44 -8.44 4.06 -2.32
C VAL A 44 -9.05 5.44 -2.44
N ALA A 45 -9.24 6.11 -1.31
CA ALA A 45 -9.69 7.50 -1.27
C ALA A 45 -8.99 8.27 -0.16
N VAL A 46 -8.71 9.55 -0.38
CA VAL A 46 -8.20 10.42 0.68
C VAL A 46 -9.34 10.89 1.56
N THR A 47 -9.23 10.64 2.84
CA THR A 47 -10.20 11.09 3.84
C THR A 47 -9.51 11.56 5.11
N MET A 48 -10.21 12.37 5.93
CA MET A 48 -9.71 12.77 7.24
C MET A 48 -9.53 11.54 8.14
N SER A 49 -8.34 11.37 8.68
CA SER A 49 -8.07 10.32 9.66
C SER A 49 -8.46 10.78 11.07
N PRO A 50 -9.41 10.11 11.75
CA PRO A 50 -9.75 10.44 13.13
C PRO A 50 -8.58 10.26 14.10
N LYS A 51 -7.73 9.26 13.85
CA LYS A 51 -6.56 8.95 14.68
C LYS A 51 -5.42 9.94 14.49
N PHE A 52 -5.08 10.25 13.24
CA PHE A 52 -3.91 11.08 12.90
C PHE A 52 -4.24 12.57 12.72
N LYS A 53 -5.53 12.93 12.72
CA LYS A 53 -6.03 14.32 12.58
C LYS A 53 -5.52 15.03 11.34
N ARG A 54 -5.36 14.29 10.24
CA ARG A 54 -4.96 14.79 8.93
C ARG A 54 -5.52 13.94 7.80
N LEU A 55 -5.51 14.47 6.58
CA LEU A 55 -5.88 13.75 5.38
C LEU A 55 -4.86 12.64 5.09
N LEU A 56 -5.33 11.43 4.85
CA LEU A 56 -4.51 10.27 4.51
C LEU A 56 -5.27 9.34 3.55
N PRO A 57 -4.58 8.65 2.65
CA PRO A 57 -5.19 7.63 1.82
C PRO A 57 -5.77 6.49 2.67
N LEU A 58 -7.05 6.21 2.47
CA LEU A 58 -7.81 5.13 3.10
C LEU A 58 -7.98 4.00 2.10
N VAL A 59 -7.58 2.80 2.48
CA VAL A 59 -7.89 1.56 1.75
C VAL A 59 -9.29 1.11 2.15
N GLN A 60 -10.19 1.05 1.18
CA GLN A 60 -11.60 0.77 1.42
C GLN A 60 -11.88 -0.73 1.42
N ASN A 61 -12.94 -1.14 2.12
CA ASN A 61 -13.50 -2.50 2.11
C ASN A 61 -12.48 -3.61 2.42
N VAL A 62 -11.53 -3.36 3.32
CA VAL A 62 -10.56 -4.37 3.75
C VAL A 62 -11.24 -5.41 4.63
N HIS A 63 -11.31 -6.64 4.14
CA HIS A 63 -11.88 -7.75 4.90
C HIS A 63 -10.92 -8.25 5.99
N ARG A 64 -11.49 -8.75 7.09
CA ARG A 64 -10.72 -9.44 8.13
C ARG A 64 -10.29 -10.82 7.60
N ARG A 65 -9.01 -11.12 7.67
CA ARG A 65 -8.46 -12.41 7.26
C ARG A 65 -9.15 -13.54 8.04
N GLY A 66 -9.68 -14.53 7.30
CA GLY A 66 -10.35 -15.69 7.91
C GLY A 66 -11.72 -15.42 8.55
N TYR A 67 -12.25 -14.23 8.42
CA TYR A 67 -13.54 -13.87 8.99
C TYR A 67 -14.67 -14.13 7.98
N LYS A 68 -15.59 -15.04 8.34
CA LYS A 68 -16.72 -15.46 7.49
C LYS A 68 -18.03 -14.67 7.75
N ALA A 69 -18.02 -13.67 8.62
CA ALA A 69 -19.21 -12.87 8.89
C ALA A 69 -19.57 -11.97 7.72
N LYS A 70 -20.85 -11.81 7.47
CA LYS A 70 -21.40 -10.86 6.49
C LYS A 70 -21.59 -9.49 7.14
N GLY A 71 -21.45 -8.42 6.35
CA GLY A 71 -21.69 -7.05 6.75
C GLY A 71 -20.47 -6.35 7.38
N ASP A 72 -20.68 -5.15 7.93
CA ASP A 72 -19.62 -4.24 8.41
C ASP A 72 -18.67 -4.85 9.45
N LYS A 73 -19.13 -5.83 10.23
CA LYS A 73 -18.28 -6.53 11.22
C LYS A 73 -17.17 -7.37 10.60
N ALA A 74 -17.30 -7.72 9.32
CA ALA A 74 -16.27 -8.43 8.56
C ALA A 74 -15.12 -7.53 8.10
N LEU A 75 -15.31 -6.21 8.15
CA LEU A 75 -14.35 -5.24 7.62
C LEU A 75 -13.35 -4.79 8.70
N ARG A 76 -12.15 -4.46 8.24
CA ARG A 76 -11.15 -3.74 9.02
C ARG A 76 -11.23 -2.26 8.62
N LEU A 77 -11.75 -1.45 9.51
CA LEU A 77 -11.89 -0.02 9.28
C LEU A 77 -10.58 0.72 9.54
N GLY A 78 -10.38 1.81 8.82
CA GLY A 78 -9.28 2.74 9.06
C GLY A 78 -7.91 2.28 8.61
N ILE A 79 -7.81 1.30 7.71
CA ILE A 79 -6.55 0.90 7.07
C ILE A 79 -6.11 2.04 6.14
N ARG A 80 -4.92 2.57 6.37
CA ARG A 80 -4.41 3.74 5.66
C ARG A 80 -2.95 3.57 5.26
N PHE A 81 -2.54 4.37 4.28
CA PHE A 81 -1.13 4.68 4.10
C PHE A 81 -0.75 5.80 5.08
N HIS A 82 0.31 5.60 5.84
CA HIS A 82 0.90 6.65 6.67
C HIS A 82 2.39 6.40 6.90
N ARG A 83 3.11 7.43 7.31
CA ARG A 83 4.55 7.33 7.60
C ARG A 83 4.84 6.41 8.79
N GLY A 84 5.96 5.69 8.72
CA GLY A 84 6.45 4.86 9.81
C GLY A 84 7.84 4.32 9.52
N THR A 85 8.54 3.87 10.56
CA THR A 85 9.92 3.37 10.47
C THR A 85 10.09 1.97 11.05
N ARG A 86 9.07 1.46 11.73
CA ARG A 86 9.08 0.14 12.36
C ARG A 86 7.74 -0.56 12.15
N PRO A 87 7.71 -1.90 11.99
CA PRO A 87 6.47 -2.64 11.82
C PRO A 87 5.44 -2.42 12.95
N GLU A 88 5.93 -2.21 14.17
CA GLU A 88 5.10 -1.99 15.36
C GLU A 88 4.30 -0.67 15.32
N HIS A 89 4.67 0.26 14.44
CA HIS A 89 3.91 1.49 14.22
C HIS A 89 2.56 1.23 13.53
N SER A 90 2.32 0.00 13.09
CA SER A 90 1.08 -0.39 12.43
C SER A 90 0.45 -1.65 13.04
N THR A 91 -0.87 -1.64 13.07
CA THR A 91 -1.72 -2.82 13.31
C THR A 91 -2.53 -3.17 12.06
N GLY A 92 -1.94 -2.89 10.87
CA GLY A 92 -2.52 -3.23 9.57
C GLY A 92 -2.50 -2.13 8.53
N CYS A 93 -2.14 -0.91 8.91
CA CYS A 93 -1.86 0.15 7.95
C CYS A 93 -0.60 -0.15 7.15
N ILE A 94 -0.52 0.38 5.95
CA ILE A 94 0.64 0.30 5.08
C ILE A 94 1.53 1.51 5.40
N LEU A 95 2.73 1.25 5.92
CA LEU A 95 3.67 2.32 6.23
C LEU A 95 4.44 2.71 4.97
N VAL A 96 4.51 4.01 4.68
CA VAL A 96 5.45 4.56 3.70
C VAL A 96 6.69 5.03 4.44
N VAL A 97 7.86 4.75 3.87
CA VAL A 97 9.16 4.97 4.52
C VAL A 97 10.01 5.97 3.74
N ALA A 98 11.03 6.52 4.38
CA ALA A 98 11.97 7.42 3.75
C ALA A 98 12.78 6.72 2.63
N ASP A 99 13.20 7.47 1.62
CA ASP A 99 13.96 6.94 0.47
C ASP A 99 15.30 6.31 0.87
N ASN A 100 15.92 6.83 1.92
CA ASN A 100 17.21 6.35 2.44
C ASN A 100 17.09 5.27 3.52
N ASN A 101 15.89 4.75 3.76
CA ASN A 101 15.73 3.65 4.72
C ASN A 101 16.45 2.40 4.19
N PRO A 102 17.40 1.81 4.95
CA PRO A 102 18.12 0.60 4.53
C PRO A 102 17.17 -0.60 4.54
N MET A 103 16.48 -0.78 3.42
CA MET A 103 15.63 -1.93 3.19
C MET A 103 16.43 -2.99 2.44
N PRO A 104 16.30 -4.28 2.76
CA PRO A 104 16.93 -5.32 1.96
C PRO A 104 16.37 -5.28 0.55
N LEU A 105 17.21 -4.84 -0.38
CA LEU A 105 16.88 -4.77 -1.79
C LEU A 105 17.02 -6.17 -2.40
N HIS A 106 15.92 -6.74 -2.86
CA HIS A 106 16.03 -7.75 -3.89
C HIS A 106 16.38 -7.06 -5.20
N PRO A 107 17.38 -7.55 -5.94
CA PRO A 107 17.68 -7.02 -7.26
C PRO A 107 16.45 -7.19 -8.15
N THR A 108 15.92 -6.09 -8.62
CA THR A 108 14.80 -6.08 -9.56
C THR A 108 15.26 -5.43 -10.86
N PRO A 109 14.72 -5.85 -12.01
CA PRO A 109 15.09 -5.28 -13.30
C PRO A 109 14.69 -3.80 -13.48
N TYR A 110 14.05 -3.19 -12.48
CA TYR A 110 13.58 -1.82 -12.54
C TYR A 110 14.65 -0.87 -11.99
N THR A 111 15.39 -0.27 -12.88
CA THR A 111 16.49 0.66 -12.62
C THR A 111 16.05 2.11 -12.35
N LEU A 112 14.77 2.36 -12.15
CA LEU A 112 14.30 3.68 -11.77
C LEU A 112 14.38 3.83 -10.25
N HIS A 113 15.43 4.49 -9.80
CA HIS A 113 15.59 4.86 -8.40
C HIS A 113 14.47 5.84 -7.99
N PRO A 114 13.91 5.71 -6.76
CA PRO A 114 13.02 6.74 -6.25
C PRO A 114 13.75 8.07 -6.16
N PRO A 115 13.05 9.18 -6.12
CA PRO A 115 13.65 10.46 -5.80
C PRO A 115 14.44 10.32 -4.49
N GLN A 116 15.75 10.54 -4.54
CA GLN A 116 16.60 10.38 -3.36
C GLN A 116 16.37 11.52 -2.38
N GLY A 117 16.35 11.21 -1.09
CA GLY A 117 16.39 12.17 -0.02
C GLY A 117 15.05 12.59 0.58
N ARG A 118 13.92 11.99 0.17
CA ARG A 118 12.63 12.27 0.82
C ARG A 118 12.57 11.64 2.21
N THR A 119 12.09 12.40 3.19
CA THR A 119 11.69 11.85 4.49
C THR A 119 10.40 11.04 4.38
N ALA A 120 10.09 10.20 5.36
CA ALA A 120 8.82 9.48 5.39
C ALA A 120 7.60 10.45 5.43
N ALA A 121 7.77 11.63 5.98
CA ALA A 121 6.75 12.67 5.98
C ALA A 121 6.53 13.25 4.57
N ASP A 122 7.60 13.47 3.81
CA ASP A 122 7.51 13.94 2.43
C ASP A 122 6.84 12.90 1.54
N VAL A 123 7.20 11.61 1.71
CA VAL A 123 6.59 10.50 0.98
C VAL A 123 5.09 10.39 1.28
N GLU A 124 4.70 10.45 2.57
CA GLU A 124 3.28 10.44 2.99
C GLU A 124 2.51 11.60 2.37
N LYS A 125 3.09 12.82 2.44
CA LYS A 125 2.46 14.02 1.87
C LYS A 125 2.29 13.90 0.37
N GLN A 126 3.34 13.55 -0.36
CA GLN A 126 3.29 13.42 -1.82
C GLN A 126 2.29 12.34 -2.26
N LEU A 127 2.25 11.19 -1.59
CA LEU A 127 1.26 10.15 -1.88
C LEU A 127 -0.17 10.66 -1.67
N THR A 128 -0.39 11.35 -0.55
CA THR A 128 -1.71 11.93 -0.24
C THR A 128 -2.12 12.95 -1.28
N ASP A 129 -1.22 13.85 -1.66
CA ASP A 129 -1.49 14.92 -2.64
C ASP A 129 -1.80 14.33 -4.04
N LEU A 130 -1.05 13.30 -4.47
CA LEU A 130 -1.28 12.62 -5.75
C LEU A 130 -2.65 11.96 -5.81
N ILE A 131 -3.00 11.20 -4.76
CA ILE A 131 -4.30 10.51 -4.69
C ILE A 131 -5.44 11.52 -4.56
N LEU A 132 -5.26 12.59 -3.78
CA LEU A 132 -6.27 13.65 -3.64
C LEU A 132 -6.51 14.37 -4.97
N LYS A 133 -5.46 14.61 -5.75
CA LYS A 133 -5.58 15.20 -7.09
C LYS A 133 -6.41 14.31 -8.00
N ALA A 134 -6.07 13.03 -8.12
CA ALA A 134 -6.82 12.06 -8.92
C ALA A 134 -8.29 11.95 -8.47
N GLN A 135 -8.53 11.93 -7.16
CA GLN A 135 -9.88 11.93 -6.58
C GLN A 135 -10.68 13.18 -6.98
N ASN A 136 -10.07 14.36 -6.96
CA ASN A 136 -10.72 15.61 -7.37
C ASN A 136 -11.00 15.66 -8.90
N GLU A 137 -10.21 14.94 -9.67
CA GLU A 137 -10.40 14.75 -11.12
C GLU A 137 -11.38 13.61 -11.43
N HIS A 138 -12.03 13.04 -10.41
CA HIS A 138 -12.97 11.92 -10.50
C HIS A 138 -12.38 10.64 -11.12
N GLU A 139 -11.07 10.46 -11.01
CA GLU A 139 -10.43 9.22 -11.41
C GLU A 139 -10.74 8.09 -10.42
N GLU A 140 -10.96 6.90 -10.96
CA GLU A 140 -10.96 5.69 -10.16
C GLU A 140 -9.54 5.39 -9.67
N ILE A 141 -9.38 5.07 -8.38
CA ILE A 141 -8.08 4.81 -7.76
C ILE A 141 -8.07 3.40 -7.22
N ILE A 142 -7.31 2.53 -7.87
CA ILE A 142 -7.22 1.11 -7.55
C ILE A 142 -5.85 0.82 -6.94
N LEU A 143 -5.85 0.09 -5.84
CA LEU A 143 -4.68 -0.52 -5.21
C LEU A 143 -4.71 -2.03 -5.44
N GLU A 144 -3.76 -2.55 -6.17
CA GLU A 144 -3.46 -3.98 -6.22
C GLU A 144 -2.40 -4.32 -5.19
N VAL A 145 -2.66 -5.34 -4.37
CA VAL A 145 -1.70 -5.87 -3.41
C VAL A 145 -1.28 -7.27 -3.82
N THR A 146 0.02 -7.48 -4.01
CA THR A 146 0.61 -8.77 -4.41
C THR A 146 1.57 -9.28 -3.34
N ASP A 147 1.39 -10.54 -2.92
CA ASP A 147 2.32 -11.23 -2.04
C ASP A 147 3.55 -11.71 -2.83
N PHE A 148 4.68 -11.85 -2.14
CA PHE A 148 5.88 -12.42 -2.72
C PHE A 148 5.62 -13.83 -3.26
N THR A 149 5.92 -14.04 -4.55
CA THR A 149 5.91 -15.35 -5.20
C THR A 149 7.27 -15.58 -5.86
N PRO A 150 8.02 -16.61 -5.45
CA PRO A 150 9.31 -16.92 -6.08
C PRO A 150 9.16 -17.18 -7.57
N GLY A 151 10.03 -16.56 -8.39
CA GLY A 151 10.07 -16.77 -9.83
C GLY A 151 9.01 -15.99 -10.63
N THR A 152 8.15 -15.22 -10.00
CA THR A 152 7.20 -14.36 -10.71
C THR A 152 7.87 -13.06 -11.10
N GLN A 153 7.90 -12.74 -12.39
CA GLN A 153 8.12 -11.39 -12.87
C GLN A 153 6.79 -10.63 -12.70
N TYR A 154 6.80 -9.63 -11.84
CA TYR A 154 5.66 -8.73 -11.71
C TYR A 154 5.64 -7.80 -12.93
N GLY A 155 4.76 -8.10 -13.89
CA GLY A 155 4.49 -7.24 -15.05
C GLY A 155 3.48 -6.17 -14.70
N TYR A 156 3.51 -5.07 -15.47
CA TYR A 156 2.56 -3.96 -15.32
C TYR A 156 1.19 -4.21 -15.98
N ASP A 157 0.96 -5.41 -16.54
CA ASP A 157 -0.09 -5.65 -17.52
C ASP A 157 -1.39 -6.28 -16.97
N HIS A 158 -1.58 -6.32 -15.65
CA HIS A 158 -2.81 -6.88 -15.10
C HIS A 158 -3.57 -5.86 -14.27
N PRO A 159 -4.50 -5.11 -14.90
CA PRO A 159 -5.48 -4.38 -14.12
C PRO A 159 -6.27 -5.38 -13.27
N CYS A 160 -6.53 -5.03 -12.02
CA CYS A 160 -7.37 -5.83 -11.15
C CYS A 160 -8.71 -6.11 -11.83
N PRO A 161 -9.09 -7.37 -12.09
CA PRO A 161 -10.40 -7.66 -12.62
C PRO A 161 -11.47 -7.15 -11.65
N PRO A 162 -12.53 -6.52 -12.13
CA PRO A 162 -13.61 -6.02 -11.28
C PRO A 162 -14.20 -7.08 -10.36
N GLU A 163 -14.17 -8.33 -10.80
CA GLU A 163 -14.71 -9.48 -10.06
C GLU A 163 -13.86 -9.88 -8.85
N LEU A 164 -12.58 -9.48 -8.78
CA LEU A 164 -11.71 -9.75 -7.63
C LEU A 164 -11.84 -8.71 -6.51
N GLN A 165 -12.66 -7.69 -6.73
CA GLN A 165 -12.93 -6.62 -5.75
C GLN A 165 -14.07 -6.96 -4.79
N MET A 166 -14.79 -8.03 -5.05
CA MET A 166 -15.93 -8.44 -4.23
C MET A 166 -15.68 -9.77 -3.53
N PRO A 167 -15.87 -9.82 -2.21
CA PRO A 167 -15.93 -11.07 -1.48
C PRO A 167 -17.22 -11.82 -1.77
#